data_9fb21b03051e74ba0d746fd7ee963fa0
#
_entry.id   9fb21b03051e74ba0d746fd7ee963fa0
#
_cell.length_a   1.000
_cell.length_b   1.000
_cell.length_c   1.000
_cell.angle_alpha   90.00
_cell.angle_beta   90.00
_cell.angle_gamma   90.00
#
_symmetry.space_group_name_H-M   'P 1'
#
loop_
_entity.id
_entity.type
_entity.pdbx_description
1 polymer ?
#
loop_
_entity_poly.entity_id
_entity_poly.type
_entity_poly.pdbx_seq_one_letter_code
_entity_poly.pdbx_strand_id
1 'polypeptide(L)'
;HDFLIRRNNELFAERNVADNLDQMTYENVQFNLEQKFLDLEYKCGDDYYINKDTSEKIEIPDEDRWCFYVARDSYTLKQIGSQMHNCVGWGYRQAIMDRRATIVYAMYKSLYKICIEVTPSFTIRQAFGPCNSQLEGAAFDAYCEWCKEKKIQRKNVFKRLIAP
;
A
#
# COMPACT_ATOMS: atom_id res chain seq x y z
N HIS A 1 -9.92 3.69 14.49
CA HIS A 1 -10.20 2.27 14.26
C HIS A 1 -10.88 1.62 15.46
N ASP A 2 -10.27 1.67 16.63
CA ASP A 2 -10.85 1.14 17.87
C ASP A 2 -12.16 1.83 18.23
N PHE A 3 -12.26 3.09 17.93
CA PHE A 3 -13.48 3.85 18.09
C PHE A 3 -14.64 3.23 17.28
N LEU A 4 -14.40 2.86 16.04
CA LEU A 4 -15.43 2.27 15.19
C LEU A 4 -15.81 0.87 15.64
N ILE A 5 -14.86 0.09 16.11
CA ILE A 5 -15.13 -1.24 16.66
C ILE A 5 -16.00 -1.12 17.90
N ARG A 6 -15.68 -0.22 18.83
CA ARG A 6 -16.46 0.00 20.03
C ARG A 6 -17.87 0.45 19.70
N ARG A 7 -17.99 1.44 18.82
CA ARG A 7 -19.28 1.93 18.40
C ARG A 7 -20.12 0.82 17.78
N ASN A 8 -19.51 0.00 16.95
CA ASN A 8 -20.21 -1.12 16.35
C ASN A 8 -20.70 -2.13 17.39
N ASN A 9 -19.91 -2.36 18.43
CA ASN A 9 -20.34 -3.24 19.52
C ASN A 9 -21.48 -2.64 20.31
N GLU A 10 -21.49 -1.34 20.52
CA GLU A 10 -22.55 -0.63 21.21
C GLU A 10 -23.83 -0.59 20.40
N LEU A 11 -23.71 -0.45 19.08
CA LEU A 11 -24.82 -0.29 18.16
C LEU A 11 -24.93 -1.49 17.23
N PHE A 12 -24.96 -2.67 17.82
CA PHE A 12 -24.88 -3.91 17.07
C PHE A 12 -25.90 -4.04 15.95
N ALA A 13 -27.15 -3.60 16.18
CA ALA A 13 -28.17 -3.66 15.15
C ALA A 13 -27.86 -2.74 13.97
N GLU A 14 -27.39 -1.53 14.26
CA GLU A 14 -26.98 -0.58 13.23
C GLU A 14 -25.77 -1.10 12.48
N ARG A 15 -24.83 -1.73 13.19
CA ARG A 15 -23.68 -2.37 12.58
C ARG A 15 -24.08 -3.42 11.56
N ASN A 16 -25.00 -4.30 11.92
CA ASN A 16 -25.48 -5.34 11.02
C ASN A 16 -26.13 -4.76 9.77
N VAL A 17 -26.89 -3.69 9.93
CA VAL A 17 -27.52 -2.99 8.80
C VAL A 17 -26.43 -2.35 7.92
N ALA A 18 -25.45 -1.71 8.54
CA ALA A 18 -24.35 -1.09 7.81
C ALA A 18 -23.50 -2.12 7.06
N ASP A 19 -23.19 -3.26 7.72
CA ASP A 19 -22.45 -4.34 7.09
C ASP A 19 -23.22 -4.93 5.89
N ASN A 20 -24.53 -5.09 6.03
CA ASN A 20 -25.37 -5.57 4.95
C ASN A 20 -25.43 -4.57 3.79
N LEU A 21 -25.56 -3.29 4.09
CA LEU A 21 -25.52 -2.25 3.08
C LEU A 21 -24.18 -2.22 2.37
N ASP A 22 -23.08 -2.34 3.10
CA ASP A 22 -21.77 -2.44 2.51
C ASP A 22 -21.62 -3.64 1.61
N GLN A 23 -22.14 -4.79 2.02
CA GLN A 23 -22.11 -5.99 1.18
C GLN A 23 -22.99 -5.84 -0.06
N MET A 24 -24.14 -5.22 0.06
CA MET A 24 -25.05 -5.00 -1.05
C MET A 24 -24.52 -3.97 -2.05
N THR A 25 -23.87 -2.93 -1.56
CA THR A 25 -23.30 -1.86 -2.38
C THR A 25 -21.83 -2.06 -2.65
N TYR A 26 -21.23 -3.05 -2.00
CA TYR A 26 -19.80 -3.27 -2.03
C TYR A 26 -19.40 -4.09 -3.24
N GLU A 27 -19.56 -3.49 -4.39
CA GLU A 27 -18.97 -4.01 -5.60
C GLU A 27 -17.50 -3.60 -5.64
N ASN A 28 -16.70 -4.38 -6.35
CA ASN A 28 -15.33 -4.01 -6.59
C ASN A 28 -15.31 -2.76 -7.47
N VAL A 29 -14.97 -1.65 -6.87
CA VAL A 29 -14.88 -0.37 -7.58
C VAL A 29 -13.47 -0.22 -8.15
N GLN A 30 -13.40 -0.02 -9.45
CA GLN A 30 -12.15 0.34 -10.12
C GLN A 30 -11.92 1.84 -9.96
N PHE A 31 -10.76 2.22 -9.43
CA PHE A 31 -10.44 3.62 -9.23
C PHE A 31 -9.98 4.27 -10.53
N ASN A 32 -10.45 5.46 -10.79
CA ASN A 32 -10.02 6.26 -11.93
C ASN A 32 -8.80 7.09 -11.54
N LEU A 33 -7.62 6.52 -11.72
CA LEU A 33 -6.35 7.13 -11.32
C LEU A 33 -5.69 7.83 -12.48
N GLU A 34 -5.07 8.97 -12.20
CA GLU A 34 -4.24 9.66 -13.18
C GLU A 34 -2.99 8.84 -13.49
N GLN A 35 -2.50 8.95 -14.72
CA GLN A 35 -1.35 8.17 -15.18
C GLN A 35 -0.12 8.35 -14.30
N LYS A 36 0.14 9.55 -13.82
CA LYS A 36 1.30 9.81 -12.95
C LYS A 36 1.31 8.96 -11.68
N PHE A 37 0.12 8.62 -11.15
CA PHE A 37 0.02 7.74 -9.99
C PHE A 37 0.16 6.27 -10.39
N LEU A 38 -0.38 5.88 -11.52
CA LEU A 38 -0.19 4.53 -12.05
C LEU A 38 1.29 4.24 -12.31
N ASP A 39 2.03 5.25 -12.72
CA ASP A 39 3.47 5.14 -12.99
C ASP A 39 4.32 4.97 -11.72
N LEU A 40 3.70 4.99 -10.54
CA LEU A 40 4.40 4.72 -9.29
C LEU A 40 4.75 3.25 -9.08
N GLU A 41 4.26 2.36 -9.92
CA GLU A 41 4.62 0.94 -9.84
C GLU A 41 6.09 0.74 -10.16
N TYR A 42 6.75 -0.15 -9.41
CA TYR A 42 8.18 -0.33 -9.51
C TYR A 42 8.60 -1.66 -8.90
N LYS A 43 9.61 -2.28 -9.50
CA LYS A 43 10.23 -3.50 -8.95
C LYS A 43 11.66 -3.19 -8.59
N CYS A 44 12.01 -3.38 -7.33
CA CYS A 44 13.35 -3.11 -6.83
C CYS A 44 14.35 -4.16 -7.33
N GLY A 45 15.61 -3.75 -7.45
CA GLY A 45 16.70 -4.63 -7.80
C GLY A 45 16.76 -4.97 -9.27
N ASP A 46 17.48 -6.02 -9.58
CA ASP A 46 17.72 -6.45 -10.95
C ASP A 46 16.64 -7.39 -11.45
N ASP A 47 16.40 -7.38 -12.76
CA ASP A 47 15.42 -8.27 -13.39
C ASP A 47 15.94 -9.68 -13.54
N TYR A 48 17.24 -9.84 -13.64
CA TYR A 48 17.89 -11.14 -13.85
C TYR A 48 19.32 -11.11 -13.32
N TYR A 49 19.91 -12.30 -13.23
CA TYR A 49 21.34 -12.46 -13.02
C TYR A 49 21.90 -13.49 -13.98
N ILE A 50 23.20 -13.47 -14.18
CA ILE A 50 23.90 -14.45 -15.03
C ILE A 50 24.51 -15.52 -14.13
N ASN A 51 24.14 -16.77 -14.39
CA ASN A 51 24.76 -17.91 -13.71
C ASN A 51 26.20 -18.04 -14.20
N LYS A 52 27.14 -17.93 -13.27
CA LYS A 52 28.58 -17.95 -13.62
C LYS A 52 29.05 -19.26 -14.17
N ASP A 53 28.42 -20.38 -13.81
CA ASP A 53 28.82 -21.70 -14.23
C ASP A 53 28.29 -22.07 -15.60
N THR A 54 27.07 -21.67 -15.92
CA THR A 54 26.39 -22.05 -17.17
C THR A 54 26.29 -20.90 -18.17
N SER A 55 26.59 -19.68 -17.76
CA SER A 55 26.40 -18.45 -18.54
C SER A 55 24.94 -18.18 -18.93
N GLU A 56 24.00 -18.88 -18.27
CA GLU A 56 22.58 -18.67 -18.51
C GLU A 56 22.06 -17.42 -17.81
N LYS A 57 21.14 -16.76 -18.50
CA LYS A 57 20.37 -15.66 -17.93
C LYS A 57 19.24 -16.25 -17.09
N ILE A 58 19.21 -15.93 -15.80
CA ILE A 58 18.16 -16.39 -14.89
C ILE A 58 17.35 -15.20 -14.44
N GLU A 59 16.07 -15.18 -14.76
CA GLU A 59 15.17 -14.12 -14.35
C GLU A 59 14.83 -14.25 -12.87
N ILE A 60 14.77 -13.12 -12.18
CA ILE A 60 14.41 -13.04 -10.77
C ILE A 60 12.89 -12.94 -10.69
N PRO A 61 12.20 -13.91 -10.07
CA PRO A 61 10.75 -13.84 -9.97
C PRO A 61 10.31 -12.69 -9.06
N ASP A 62 9.10 -12.19 -9.31
CA ASP A 62 8.55 -11.06 -8.56
C ASP A 62 8.49 -11.34 -7.05
N GLU A 63 8.20 -12.57 -6.65
CA GLU A 63 8.14 -12.95 -5.24
C GLU A 63 9.48 -12.81 -4.50
N ASP A 64 10.59 -12.77 -5.23
CA ASP A 64 11.93 -12.60 -4.66
C ASP A 64 12.41 -11.15 -4.72
N ARG A 65 11.53 -10.23 -5.05
CA ARG A 65 11.82 -8.80 -5.18
C ARG A 65 10.81 -7.99 -4.38
N TRP A 66 11.24 -6.82 -3.95
CA TRP A 66 10.31 -5.81 -3.44
C TRP A 66 9.59 -5.18 -4.62
N CYS A 67 8.29 -5.38 -4.70
CA CYS A 67 7.46 -4.85 -5.78
C CYS A 67 6.45 -3.86 -5.24
N PHE A 68 6.43 -2.67 -5.82
CA PHE A 68 5.52 -1.59 -5.47
C PHE A 68 4.38 -1.55 -6.48
N TYR A 69 3.17 -1.56 -5.97
CA TYR A 69 1.95 -1.53 -6.77
C TYR A 69 1.05 -0.39 -6.31
N VAL A 70 0.21 0.07 -7.22
CA VAL A 70 -0.83 1.05 -6.90
C VAL A 70 -2.14 0.31 -6.67
N ALA A 71 -2.83 0.65 -5.59
CA ALA A 71 -4.16 0.09 -5.33
C ALA A 71 -5.15 0.66 -6.35
N ARG A 72 -5.58 -0.17 -7.29
CA ARG A 72 -6.43 0.23 -8.42
C ARG A 72 -7.90 -0.04 -8.20
N ASP A 73 -8.25 -0.79 -7.17
CA ASP A 73 -9.61 -1.14 -6.87
C ASP A 73 -9.85 -1.31 -5.37
N SER A 74 -11.12 -1.37 -5.00
CA SER A 74 -11.51 -1.46 -3.60
C SER A 74 -11.19 -2.82 -2.97
N TYR A 75 -11.14 -3.89 -3.75
CA TYR A 75 -10.72 -5.19 -3.22
C TYR A 75 -9.27 -5.17 -2.77
N THR A 76 -8.41 -4.55 -3.53
CA THR A 76 -7.00 -4.40 -3.15
C THR A 76 -6.86 -3.65 -1.84
N LEU A 77 -7.63 -2.58 -1.65
CA LEU A 77 -7.63 -1.86 -0.36
C LEU A 77 -8.04 -2.77 0.79
N LYS A 78 -9.05 -3.59 0.59
CA LYS A 78 -9.49 -4.55 1.63
C LYS A 78 -8.39 -5.53 1.97
N GLN A 79 -7.72 -6.07 0.96
CA GLN A 79 -6.62 -7.00 1.18
C GLN A 79 -5.49 -6.36 1.96
N ILE A 80 -5.11 -5.15 1.59
CA ILE A 80 -4.07 -4.41 2.31
C ILE A 80 -4.48 -4.24 3.78
N GLY A 81 -5.68 -3.74 4.02
CA GLY A 81 -6.18 -3.49 5.38
C GLY A 81 -6.23 -4.76 6.23
N SER A 82 -6.72 -5.85 5.64
CA SER A 82 -6.83 -7.14 6.31
C SER A 82 -5.45 -7.75 6.62
N GLN A 83 -4.55 -7.76 5.64
CA GLN A 83 -3.25 -8.38 5.78
C GLN A 83 -2.28 -7.55 6.61
N MET A 84 -2.37 -6.24 6.54
CA MET A 84 -1.48 -5.34 7.27
C MET A 84 -2.06 -4.81 8.58
N HIS A 85 -3.29 -5.18 8.90
CA HIS A 85 -3.98 -4.74 10.13
C HIS A 85 -4.00 -3.22 10.25
N ASN A 86 -4.49 -2.56 9.22
CA ASN A 86 -4.68 -1.11 9.21
C ASN A 86 -6.07 -0.75 8.68
N CYS A 87 -6.43 0.52 8.70
CA CYS A 87 -7.76 0.97 8.32
C CYS A 87 -7.91 1.31 6.83
N VAL A 88 -6.93 1.01 6.01
CA VAL A 88 -6.95 1.35 4.60
C VAL A 88 -8.13 0.72 3.87
N GLY A 89 -8.50 -0.49 4.25
CA GLY A 89 -9.54 -1.27 3.57
C GLY A 89 -10.89 -0.59 3.52
N TRP A 90 -11.19 0.31 4.44
CA TRP A 90 -12.48 0.98 4.48
C TRP A 90 -12.39 2.47 4.80
N GLY A 91 -11.23 2.96 5.21
CA GLY A 91 -11.03 4.38 5.48
C GLY A 91 -10.66 5.20 4.25
N TYR A 92 -10.19 4.57 3.18
CA TYR A 92 -9.61 5.29 2.05
C TYR A 92 -10.36 5.17 0.74
N ARG A 93 -11.36 4.31 0.66
CA ARG A 93 -12.10 4.11 -0.59
C ARG A 93 -12.65 5.43 -1.14
N GLN A 94 -13.36 6.18 -0.31
CA GLN A 94 -13.96 7.44 -0.74
C GLN A 94 -12.89 8.48 -1.05
N ALA A 95 -11.83 8.52 -0.25
CA ALA A 95 -10.74 9.46 -0.49
C ALA A 95 -10.09 9.26 -1.86
N ILE A 96 -9.91 8.00 -2.26
CA ILE A 96 -9.34 7.68 -3.57
C ILE A 96 -10.32 8.02 -4.69
N MET A 97 -11.60 7.70 -4.50
CA MET A 97 -12.65 8.03 -5.47
C MET A 97 -12.76 9.53 -5.69
N ASP A 98 -12.57 10.32 -4.64
CA ASP A 98 -12.59 11.79 -4.68
C ASP A 98 -11.24 12.39 -5.09
N ARG A 99 -10.27 11.57 -5.43
CA ARG A 99 -8.91 11.98 -5.80
C ARG A 99 -8.21 12.81 -4.72
N ARG A 100 -8.47 12.49 -3.44
CA ARG A 100 -7.81 13.10 -2.28
C ARG A 100 -6.63 12.27 -1.77
N ALA A 101 -6.50 11.04 -2.21
CA ALA A 101 -5.41 10.15 -1.83
C ALA A 101 -5.20 9.08 -2.89
N THR A 102 -4.02 8.51 -2.91
CA THR A 102 -3.69 7.29 -3.67
C THR A 102 -2.91 6.39 -2.73
N ILE A 103 -3.17 5.10 -2.78
CA ILE A 103 -2.47 4.11 -1.96
C ILE A 103 -1.53 3.30 -2.83
N VAL A 104 -0.27 3.29 -2.43
CA VAL A 104 0.77 2.41 -2.99
C VAL A 104 1.12 1.39 -1.91
N TYR A 105 1.33 0.17 -2.32
CA TYR A 105 1.73 -0.88 -1.40
C TYR A 105 2.89 -1.68 -1.98
N ALA A 106 3.71 -2.24 -1.11
CA ALA A 106 4.81 -3.08 -1.53
C ALA A 106 4.65 -4.49 -0.99
N MET A 107 5.02 -5.45 -1.83
CA MET A 107 5.00 -6.86 -1.49
C MET A 107 6.40 -7.43 -1.57
N TYR A 108 6.68 -8.38 -0.68
CA TYR A 108 7.87 -9.20 -0.72
C TYR A 108 7.54 -10.60 -0.23
N LYS A 109 7.96 -11.62 -0.95
CA LYS A 109 7.65 -13.03 -0.63
C LYS A 109 6.13 -13.26 -0.49
N SER A 110 5.37 -12.64 -1.39
CA SER A 110 3.90 -12.74 -1.43
C SER A 110 3.20 -12.17 -0.19
N LEU A 111 3.87 -11.33 0.57
CA LEU A 111 3.31 -10.67 1.75
C LEU A 111 3.26 -9.17 1.55
N TYR A 112 2.19 -8.54 2.06
CA TYR A 112 2.07 -7.08 2.10
C TYR A 112 3.00 -6.55 3.18
N LYS A 113 3.94 -5.70 2.80
CA LYS A 113 5.01 -5.24 3.69
C LYS A 113 5.04 -3.74 3.93
N ILE A 114 4.54 -2.94 3.00
CA ILE A 114 4.57 -1.48 3.08
C ILE A 114 3.24 -0.95 2.56
N CYS A 115 2.70 0.05 3.25
CA CYS A 115 1.52 0.79 2.81
C CYS A 115 1.84 2.28 2.82
N ILE A 116 1.61 2.97 1.71
CA ILE A 116 2.01 4.35 1.50
C ILE A 116 0.80 5.15 1.04
N GLU A 117 0.57 6.27 1.71
CA GLU A 117 -0.43 7.24 1.26
C GLU A 117 0.26 8.36 0.49
N VAL A 118 -0.15 8.55 -0.76
CA VAL A 118 0.35 9.61 -1.64
C VAL A 118 -0.72 10.69 -1.77
N THR A 119 -0.32 11.94 -1.63
CA THR A 119 -1.23 13.09 -1.72
C THR A 119 -1.49 13.50 -3.17
N PRO A 120 -2.55 14.30 -3.43
CA PRO A 120 -2.79 14.83 -4.78
C PRO A 120 -1.63 15.65 -5.32
N SER A 121 -0.83 16.26 -4.47
CA SER A 121 0.36 17.02 -4.86
C SER A 121 1.59 16.16 -5.11
N PHE A 122 1.41 14.84 -5.21
CA PHE A 122 2.48 13.89 -5.49
C PHE A 122 3.58 13.89 -4.42
N THR A 123 3.15 13.88 -3.16
CA THR A 123 4.05 13.79 -2.00
C THR A 123 3.56 12.65 -1.10
N ILE A 124 4.45 12.12 -0.28
CA ILE A 124 4.09 11.06 0.66
C ILE A 124 3.55 11.69 1.93
N ARG A 125 2.35 11.31 2.32
CA ARG A 125 1.76 11.72 3.59
C ARG A 125 2.19 10.81 4.71
N GLN A 126 2.19 9.50 4.47
CA GLN A 126 2.62 8.52 5.45
C GLN A 126 3.04 7.23 4.76
N ALA A 127 3.91 6.48 5.41
CA ALA A 127 4.38 5.19 4.94
C ALA A 127 4.67 4.31 6.15
N PHE A 128 4.04 3.15 6.21
CA PHE A 128 4.13 2.25 7.35
C PHE A 128 4.23 0.79 6.91
N GLY A 129 4.78 -0.02 7.81
CA GLY A 129 4.74 -1.47 7.74
C GLY A 129 3.48 -2.05 8.36
N PRO A 130 3.43 -3.37 8.55
CA PRO A 130 2.29 -4.03 9.18
C PRO A 130 1.99 -3.45 10.56
N CYS A 131 0.70 -3.37 10.92
CA CYS A 131 0.22 -2.80 12.18
C CYS A 131 0.64 -1.34 12.38
N ASN A 132 0.77 -0.59 11.29
CA ASN A 132 1.26 0.79 11.29
C ASN A 132 2.64 0.94 11.94
N SER A 133 3.46 -0.10 11.81
CA SER A 133 4.81 -0.09 12.34
C SER A 133 5.74 0.78 11.49
N GLN A 134 6.81 1.24 12.12
CA GLN A 134 7.86 1.97 11.45
C GLN A 134 8.57 1.07 10.43
N LEU A 135 8.92 1.62 9.27
CA LEU A 135 9.69 0.89 8.28
C LEU A 135 11.13 0.72 8.76
N GLU A 136 11.64 -0.49 8.66
CA GLU A 136 12.97 -0.85 9.12
C GLU A 136 13.63 -1.83 8.15
N GLY A 137 14.97 -1.89 8.19
CA GLY A 137 15.74 -2.88 7.45
C GLY A 137 15.46 -2.87 5.96
N ALA A 138 15.24 -4.06 5.40
CA ALA A 138 15.04 -4.23 3.96
C ALA A 138 13.82 -3.48 3.45
N ALA A 139 12.74 -3.40 4.24
CA ALA A 139 11.56 -2.63 3.86
C ALA A 139 11.88 -1.15 3.73
N PHE A 140 12.64 -0.60 4.67
CA PHE A 140 13.04 0.79 4.61
C PHE A 140 13.94 1.05 3.40
N ASP A 141 14.89 0.17 3.14
CA ASP A 141 15.79 0.29 1.98
C ASP A 141 15.01 0.25 0.67
N ALA A 142 14.05 -0.65 0.55
CA ALA A 142 13.19 -0.73 -0.62
C ALA A 142 12.36 0.55 -0.81
N TYR A 143 11.81 1.06 0.28
CA TYR A 143 11.07 2.32 0.28
C TYR A 143 11.95 3.49 -0.22
N CYS A 144 13.16 3.58 0.26
CA CYS A 144 14.10 4.63 -0.18
C CYS A 144 14.44 4.51 -1.66
N GLU A 145 14.67 3.29 -2.14
CA GLU A 145 14.93 3.03 -3.56
C GLU A 145 13.74 3.48 -4.41
N TRP A 146 12.54 3.10 -4.01
CA TRP A 146 11.32 3.50 -4.71
C TRP A 146 11.14 5.01 -4.75
N CYS A 147 11.34 5.70 -3.63
CA CYS A 147 11.23 7.15 -3.56
C CYS A 147 12.22 7.83 -4.50
N LYS A 148 13.44 7.34 -4.53
CA LYS A 148 14.50 7.88 -5.38
C LYS A 148 14.17 7.67 -6.86
N GLU A 149 13.76 6.47 -7.22
CA GLU A 149 13.45 6.12 -8.60
C GLU A 149 12.26 6.91 -9.12
N LYS A 150 11.23 7.06 -8.30
CA LYS A 150 10.01 7.79 -8.68
C LYS A 150 10.10 9.28 -8.47
N LYS A 151 11.17 9.76 -7.87
CA LYS A 151 11.39 11.20 -7.59
C LYS A 151 10.22 11.79 -6.81
N ILE A 152 9.65 11.00 -5.91
CA ILE A 152 8.55 11.44 -5.08
C ILE A 152 9.09 12.02 -3.79
N GLN A 153 8.51 13.14 -3.36
CA GLN A 153 8.99 13.87 -2.20
C GLN A 153 8.57 13.19 -0.90
N ARG A 154 9.56 12.92 -0.05
CA ARG A 154 9.37 12.39 1.30
C ARG A 154 9.23 13.55 2.27
N LYS A 155 8.04 13.71 2.83
CA LYS A 155 7.77 14.79 3.79
C LYS A 155 8.37 14.51 5.17
N ASN A 156 8.02 15.36 6.13
CA ASN A 156 8.48 15.31 7.53
C ASN A 156 8.24 13.96 8.22
N VAL A 157 7.24 13.20 7.77
CA VAL A 157 7.00 11.83 8.25
C VAL A 157 8.26 10.99 8.10
N PHE A 158 9.00 11.19 7.01
CA PHE A 158 10.24 10.48 6.76
C PHE A 158 11.30 10.77 7.82
N LYS A 159 11.39 12.00 8.27
CA LYS A 159 12.33 12.36 9.35
C LYS A 159 11.99 11.65 10.66
N ARG A 160 10.72 11.43 10.94
CA ARG A 160 10.30 10.69 12.13
C ARG A 160 10.67 9.22 12.06
N LEU A 161 10.71 8.66 10.87
CA LEU A 161 11.10 7.26 10.66
C LEU A 161 12.60 7.04 10.84
N ILE A 162 13.40 8.08 10.64
CA ILE A 162 14.86 8.00 10.72
C ILE A 162 15.38 8.55 12.05
N ALA A 163 14.80 9.64 12.53
CA ALA A 163 15.26 10.30 13.75
C ALA A 163 14.88 9.47 14.97
N PRO A 164 15.81 9.25 15.89
CA PRO A 164 15.52 8.55 17.15
C PRO A 164 14.53 9.33 18.01
#